data_e3a23084f938154df686153445e754ba
#
_entry.id   e3a23084f938154df686153445e754ba
#
_cell.length_a   1.000
_cell.length_b   1.000
_cell.length_c   1.000
_cell.angle_alpha   90.00
_cell.angle_beta   90.00
_cell.angle_gamma   90.00
#
_symmetry.space_group_name_H-M   'P 1'
#
loop_
_entity.id
_entity.type
_entity.pdbx_description
1 polymer ?
#
loop_
_entity_poly.entity_id
_entity_poly.type
_entity_poly.pdbx_seq_one_letter_code
_entity_poly.pdbx_strand_id
1 'polypeptide(L)'
;MLGIDPGRTGGAVLINERSRLVWAASWRPCSVGYRTDLYSEGETASERVHGAAAALGAYLVDLLDDARPLLGCEDVFVHRQRPNVRSSVSLARWSGAIMAPLELLTSSPAVYYQAAVWRRSILGLSPYTKR
;
A
#
# COMPACT_ATOMS: atom_id res chain seq x y z
N MET A 1 -3.08 4.10 -12.40
CA MET A 1 -1.99 3.68 -11.50
C MET A 1 -2.54 3.40 -10.12
N LEU A 2 -2.08 2.34 -9.51
CA LEU A 2 -2.34 2.03 -8.11
C LEU A 2 -1.06 2.29 -7.31
N GLY A 3 -1.09 3.27 -6.43
CA GLY A 3 0.00 3.57 -5.50
C GLY A 3 -0.27 2.93 -4.14
N ILE A 4 0.72 2.29 -3.55
CA ILE A 4 0.56 1.52 -2.31
C ILE A 4 1.66 1.86 -1.31
N ASP A 5 1.25 2.18 -0.10
CA ASP A 5 2.10 2.18 1.09
C ASP A 5 1.78 0.91 1.89
N PRO A 6 2.62 -0.13 1.80
CA PRO A 6 2.29 -1.46 2.31
C PRO A 6 2.65 -1.66 3.79
N GLY A 7 2.55 -0.64 4.60
CA GLY A 7 2.76 -0.74 6.04
C GLY A 7 1.64 -1.51 6.76
N ARG A 8 1.85 -1.84 8.04
CA ARG A 8 0.79 -2.41 8.90
C ARG A 8 -0.37 -1.44 9.05
N THR A 9 -0.05 -0.16 9.17
CA THR A 9 -0.95 0.96 8.98
C THR A 9 -0.55 1.59 7.68
N GLY A 10 -1.32 1.36 6.65
CA GLY A 10 -0.95 1.74 5.30
C GLY A 10 -2.14 2.17 4.48
N GLY A 11 -1.92 2.29 3.20
CA GLY A 11 -2.96 2.72 2.29
C GLY A 11 -2.65 2.45 0.83
N ALA A 12 -3.67 2.62 0.01
CA ALA A 12 -3.57 2.49 -1.43
C ALA A 12 -4.47 3.53 -2.10
N VAL A 13 -4.03 4.03 -3.25
CA VAL A 13 -4.76 5.02 -4.02
C VAL A 13 -4.79 4.59 -5.49
N LEU A 14 -5.99 4.48 -6.05
CA LEU A 14 -6.17 4.26 -7.48
C LEU A 14 -6.49 5.57 -8.17
N ILE A 15 -5.69 5.91 -9.17
CA ILE A 15 -5.92 7.06 -10.04
C ILE A 15 -6.12 6.58 -11.49
N ASN A 16 -6.97 7.28 -12.22
CA ASN A 16 -7.24 6.98 -13.63
C ASN A 16 -6.21 7.64 -14.55
N GLU A 17 -6.39 7.46 -15.86
CA GLU A 17 -5.52 8.02 -16.91
C GLU A 17 -5.45 9.55 -16.89
N ARG A 18 -6.48 10.21 -16.35
CA ARG A 18 -6.55 11.67 -16.22
C ARG A 18 -5.99 12.16 -14.89
N SER A 19 -5.28 11.31 -14.15
CA SER A 19 -4.73 11.59 -12.82
C SER A 19 -5.80 11.97 -11.79
N ARG A 20 -7.02 11.49 -11.96
CA ARG A 20 -8.10 11.70 -11.01
C ARG A 20 -8.25 10.50 -10.08
N LEU A 21 -8.60 10.79 -8.84
CA LEU A 21 -8.87 9.77 -7.85
C LEU A 21 -10.07 8.92 -8.24
N VAL A 22 -9.88 7.60 -8.28
CA VAL A 22 -10.98 6.63 -8.40
C VAL A 22 -11.43 6.20 -7.01
N TRP A 23 -10.50 5.74 -6.20
CA TRP A 23 -10.72 5.46 -4.79
C TRP A 23 -9.42 5.53 -3.99
N ALA A 24 -9.56 5.71 -2.69
CA ALA A 24 -8.46 5.63 -1.73
C ALA A 24 -8.86 4.70 -0.58
N ALA A 25 -7.97 3.80 -0.20
CA ALA A 25 -8.17 2.88 0.91
C ALA A 25 -7.08 3.06 1.94
N SER A 26 -7.44 2.93 3.20
CA SER A 26 -6.48 2.88 4.30
C SER A 26 -6.81 1.70 5.21
N TRP A 27 -5.82 1.21 5.93
CA TRP A 27 -6.01 0.11 6.86
C TRP A 27 -5.16 0.27 8.10
N ARG A 28 -5.61 -0.37 9.17
CA ARG A 28 -4.92 -0.45 10.44
C ARG A 28 -5.20 -1.79 11.10
N PRO A 29 -4.28 -2.33 11.91
CA PRO A 29 -4.52 -3.56 12.64
C PRO A 29 -5.69 -3.41 13.62
N CYS A 30 -6.43 -4.49 13.79
CA CYS A 30 -7.41 -4.64 14.85
C CYS A 30 -7.33 -6.05 15.45
N SER A 31 -8.18 -6.37 16.43
CA SER A 31 -8.08 -7.63 17.19
C SER A 31 -8.20 -8.90 16.34
N VAL A 32 -8.86 -8.84 15.20
CA VAL A 32 -9.16 -10.02 14.36
C VAL A 32 -8.65 -9.89 12.91
N GLY A 33 -7.81 -8.91 12.63
CA GLY A 33 -7.30 -8.66 11.29
C GLY A 33 -7.04 -7.18 11.08
N TYR A 34 -7.74 -6.57 10.11
CA TYR A 34 -7.58 -5.17 9.75
C TYR A 34 -8.92 -4.48 9.68
N ARG A 35 -8.94 -3.23 10.10
CA ARG A 35 -10.01 -2.30 9.79
C ARG A 35 -9.60 -1.50 8.57
N THR A 36 -10.47 -1.47 7.56
CA THR A 36 -10.24 -0.74 6.32
C THR A 36 -11.27 0.37 6.18
N ASP A 37 -10.80 1.50 5.65
CA ASP A 37 -11.66 2.61 5.26
C ASP A 37 -11.46 2.84 3.76
N LEU A 38 -12.56 2.85 3.01
CA LEU A 38 -12.55 3.10 1.57
C LEU A 38 -13.27 4.39 1.28
N TYR A 39 -12.59 5.31 0.62
CA TYR A 39 -13.15 6.55 0.13
C TYR A 39 -13.35 6.48 -1.38
N SER A 40 -14.56 6.75 -1.83
CA SER A 40 -14.93 6.77 -3.24
C SER A 40 -16.09 7.72 -3.46
N GLU A 41 -15.96 8.63 -4.42
CA GLU A 41 -17.04 9.55 -4.84
C GLU A 41 -17.68 10.35 -3.68
N GLY A 42 -16.86 10.77 -2.72
CA GLY A 42 -17.33 11.54 -1.56
C GLY A 42 -17.94 10.72 -0.43
N GLU A 43 -17.97 9.41 -0.57
CA GLU A 43 -18.46 8.48 0.44
C GLU A 43 -17.32 7.71 1.10
N THR A 44 -17.50 7.35 2.36
CA THR A 44 -16.56 6.52 3.10
C THR A 44 -17.27 5.26 3.59
N ALA A 45 -16.70 4.11 3.29
CA ALA A 45 -17.17 2.81 3.75
C ALA A 45 -16.08 2.14 4.59
N SER A 46 -16.45 1.62 5.75
CA SER A 46 -15.54 0.91 6.63
C SER A 46 -15.92 -0.56 6.71
N GLU A 47 -14.93 -1.43 6.66
CA GLU A 47 -15.15 -2.85 6.86
C GLU A 47 -13.98 -3.50 7.59
N ARG A 48 -14.17 -4.74 8.03
CA ARG A 48 -13.12 -5.54 8.64
C ARG A 48 -12.64 -6.58 7.64
N VAL A 49 -11.32 -6.67 7.50
CA VAL A 49 -10.66 -7.71 6.74
C VAL A 49 -10.04 -8.67 7.72
N HIS A 50 -10.59 -9.88 7.80
CA HIS A 50 -10.09 -10.91 8.69
C HIS A 50 -8.87 -11.62 8.09
N GLY A 51 -7.87 -11.86 8.90
CA GLY A 51 -6.72 -12.66 8.52
C GLY A 51 -5.40 -11.90 8.50
N ALA A 52 -4.45 -12.46 7.78
CA ALA A 52 -3.10 -11.92 7.68
C ALA A 52 -2.94 -10.91 6.53
N ALA A 53 -1.72 -10.46 6.29
CA ALA A 53 -1.41 -9.46 5.26
C ALA A 53 -1.89 -9.86 3.85
N ALA A 54 -1.86 -11.14 3.50
CA ALA A 54 -2.38 -11.63 2.23
C ALA A 54 -3.89 -11.31 2.04
N ALA A 55 -4.66 -11.25 3.13
CA ALA A 55 -6.06 -10.86 3.07
C ALA A 55 -6.26 -9.40 2.66
N LEU A 56 -5.34 -8.51 3.03
CA LEU A 56 -5.33 -7.13 2.53
C LEU A 56 -5.06 -7.08 1.03
N GLY A 57 -4.11 -7.88 0.55
CA GLY A 57 -3.85 -8.02 -0.89
C GLY A 57 -5.08 -8.47 -1.65
N ALA A 58 -5.77 -9.49 -1.15
CA ALA A 58 -7.03 -9.97 -1.74
C ALA A 58 -8.14 -8.91 -1.72
N TYR A 59 -8.24 -8.16 -0.64
CA TYR A 59 -9.16 -7.02 -0.52
C TYR A 59 -8.91 -5.98 -1.62
N LEU A 60 -7.65 -5.62 -1.85
CA LEU A 60 -7.27 -4.66 -2.89
C LEU A 60 -7.55 -5.21 -4.29
N VAL A 61 -7.33 -6.49 -4.51
CA VAL A 61 -7.67 -7.17 -5.78
C VAL A 61 -9.18 -7.05 -6.06
N ASP A 62 -10.01 -7.28 -5.06
CA ASP A 62 -11.46 -7.15 -5.20
C ASP A 62 -11.87 -5.70 -5.52
N LEU A 63 -11.22 -4.71 -4.92
CA LEU A 63 -11.47 -3.31 -5.22
C LEU A 63 -11.09 -2.91 -6.64
N LEU A 64 -10.10 -3.57 -7.24
CA LEU A 64 -9.70 -3.29 -8.61
C LEU A 64 -10.74 -3.73 -9.63
N ASP A 65 -11.54 -4.75 -9.30
CA ASP A 65 -12.53 -5.34 -10.20
C ASP A 65 -11.87 -5.71 -11.54
N ASP A 66 -12.26 -5.09 -12.65
CA ASP A 66 -11.66 -5.35 -13.96
C ASP A 66 -10.44 -4.49 -14.27
N ALA A 67 -10.08 -3.56 -13.40
CA ALA A 67 -8.94 -2.68 -13.62
C ALA A 67 -7.61 -3.44 -13.51
N ARG A 68 -6.69 -3.11 -14.40
CA ARG A 68 -5.33 -3.68 -14.43
C ARG A 68 -4.31 -2.53 -14.45
N PRO A 69 -4.21 -1.75 -13.35
CA PRO A 69 -3.35 -0.58 -13.32
C PRO A 69 -1.88 -0.96 -13.24
N LEU A 70 -1.01 -0.01 -13.58
CA LEU A 70 0.38 -0.07 -13.19
C LEU A 70 0.48 0.03 -11.66
N LEU A 71 1.39 -0.76 -11.07
CA LEU A 71 1.58 -0.81 -9.62
C LEU A 71 2.81 0.01 -9.22
N GLY A 72 2.62 0.94 -8.29
CA GLY A 72 3.69 1.64 -7.61
C GLY A 72 3.64 1.34 -6.12
N CYS A 73 4.75 0.95 -5.54
CA CYS A 73 4.83 0.57 -4.14
C CYS A 73 5.95 1.32 -3.43
N GLU A 74 5.67 1.84 -2.23
CA GLU A 74 6.73 2.39 -1.39
C GLU A 74 7.66 1.26 -0.95
N ASP A 75 8.95 1.41 -1.22
CA ASP A 75 9.94 0.39 -0.89
C ASP A 75 10.23 0.36 0.61
N VAL A 76 10.44 -0.84 1.12
CA VAL A 76 10.78 -1.04 2.52
C VAL A 76 12.31 -0.91 2.68
N PHE A 77 12.70 0.05 3.50
CA PHE A 77 14.11 0.24 3.82
C PHE A 77 14.57 -0.78 4.87
N VAL A 78 15.52 -1.62 4.49
CA VAL A 78 16.11 -2.61 5.41
C VAL A 78 17.33 -2.02 6.09
N HIS A 79 17.21 -1.80 7.38
CA HIS A 79 18.34 -1.31 8.20
C HIS A 79 19.33 -2.44 8.49
N ARG A 80 20.61 -2.15 8.34
CA ARG A 80 21.69 -3.09 8.64
C ARG A 80 22.04 -3.17 10.11
N GLN A 81 21.64 -2.15 10.89
CA GLN A 81 21.95 -2.05 12.31
C GLN A 81 20.82 -2.57 13.18
N ARG A 82 21.18 -3.34 14.21
CA ARG A 82 20.22 -3.77 15.23
C ARG A 82 19.78 -2.56 16.08
N PRO A 83 18.53 -2.55 16.60
CA PRO A 83 17.48 -3.59 16.52
C PRO A 83 16.63 -3.55 15.24
N ASN A 84 16.90 -2.62 14.35
CA ASN A 84 16.01 -2.28 13.22
C ASN A 84 15.93 -3.38 12.14
N VAL A 85 16.91 -4.26 12.05
CA VAL A 85 16.95 -5.32 11.02
C VAL A 85 15.73 -6.25 11.13
N ARG A 86 15.40 -6.70 12.33
CA ARG A 86 14.25 -7.60 12.53
C ARG A 86 12.94 -6.94 12.14
N SER A 87 12.72 -5.70 12.53
CA SER A 87 11.53 -4.94 12.18
C SER A 87 11.43 -4.71 10.68
N SER A 88 12.53 -4.39 10.02
CA SER A 88 12.58 -4.18 8.56
C SER A 88 12.30 -5.46 7.80
N VAL A 89 12.82 -6.60 8.25
CA VAL A 89 12.54 -7.90 7.63
C VAL A 89 11.07 -8.29 7.78
N SER A 90 10.49 -8.08 8.95
CA SER A 90 9.06 -8.33 9.18
C SER A 90 8.19 -7.46 8.27
N LEU A 91 8.54 -6.19 8.12
CA LEU A 91 7.81 -5.26 7.26
C LEU A 91 7.97 -5.64 5.79
N ALA A 92 9.15 -6.10 5.36
CA ALA A 92 9.37 -6.58 4.00
C ALA A 92 8.51 -7.81 3.68
N ARG A 93 8.41 -8.76 4.61
CA ARG A 93 7.52 -9.92 4.46
C ARG A 93 6.06 -9.53 4.38
N TRP A 94 5.65 -8.60 5.20
CA TRP A 94 4.31 -8.02 5.20
C TRP A 94 3.98 -7.38 3.85
N SER A 95 4.85 -6.50 3.38
CA SER A 95 4.72 -5.83 2.09
C SER A 95 4.61 -6.84 0.95
N GLY A 96 5.47 -7.85 0.93
CA GLY A 96 5.43 -8.91 -0.07
C GLY A 96 4.10 -9.67 -0.08
N ALA A 97 3.55 -9.96 1.10
CA ALA A 97 2.27 -10.66 1.21
C ALA A 97 1.10 -9.83 0.66
N ILE A 98 1.11 -8.51 0.85
CA ILE A 98 0.10 -7.61 0.28
C ILE A 98 0.26 -7.53 -1.24
N MET A 99 1.50 -7.39 -1.72
CA MET A 99 1.78 -7.13 -3.14
C MET A 99 1.63 -8.34 -4.03
N ALA A 100 1.88 -9.55 -3.53
CA ALA A 100 1.87 -10.77 -4.34
C ALA A 100 0.56 -11.00 -5.10
N PRO A 101 -0.63 -10.90 -4.49
CA PRO A 101 -1.90 -11.05 -5.23
C PRO A 101 -2.08 -9.99 -6.33
N LEU A 102 -1.64 -8.76 -6.06
CA LEU A 102 -1.75 -7.66 -7.02
C LEU A 102 -0.83 -7.86 -8.22
N GLU A 103 0.41 -8.24 -7.99
CA GLU A 103 1.37 -8.51 -9.07
C GLU A 103 0.92 -9.71 -9.92
N LEU A 104 0.36 -10.73 -9.29
CA LEU A 104 -0.19 -11.88 -10.00
C LEU A 104 -1.39 -11.48 -10.88
N LEU A 105 -2.31 -10.69 -10.35
CA LEU A 105 -3.49 -10.22 -11.07
C LEU A 105 -3.12 -9.39 -12.29
N THR A 106 -2.22 -8.44 -12.13
CA THR A 106 -1.82 -7.52 -13.19
C THR A 106 -0.82 -8.11 -14.17
N SER A 107 -0.25 -9.27 -13.85
CA SER A 107 0.82 -9.93 -14.63
C SER A 107 2.02 -9.01 -14.89
N SER A 108 2.24 -8.06 -13.98
CA SER A 108 3.26 -7.05 -14.11
C SER A 108 3.90 -6.79 -12.74
N PRO A 109 5.22 -6.76 -12.64
CA PRO A 109 5.87 -6.43 -11.38
C PRO A 109 5.58 -4.98 -10.97
N ALA A 110 5.50 -4.75 -9.68
CA ALA A 110 5.38 -3.40 -9.14
C ALA A 110 6.69 -2.63 -9.31
N VAL A 111 6.59 -1.32 -9.50
CA VAL A 111 7.73 -0.41 -9.42
C VAL A 111 7.85 0.07 -7.98
N TYR A 112 9.03 -0.10 -7.39
CA TYR A 112 9.28 0.25 -5.99
C TYR A 112 9.99 1.59 -5.90
N TYR A 113 9.46 2.49 -5.06
CA TYR A 113 9.99 3.83 -4.85
C TYR A 113 10.41 4.01 -3.39
N GLN A 114 11.62 4.51 -3.18
CA GLN A 114 12.05 4.89 -1.84
C GLN A 114 11.27 6.10 -1.34
N ALA A 115 10.85 6.07 -0.08
CA ALA A 115 10.09 7.16 0.53
C ALA A 115 10.79 8.52 0.40
N ALA A 116 12.11 8.56 0.61
CA ALA A 116 12.90 9.77 0.47
C ALA A 116 12.84 10.36 -0.95
N VAL A 117 12.85 9.51 -1.97
CA VAL A 117 12.82 9.94 -3.38
C VAL A 117 11.47 10.55 -3.75
N TRP A 118 10.37 9.86 -3.48
CA TRP A 118 9.07 10.39 -3.87
C TRP A 118 8.64 11.61 -3.04
N ARG A 119 9.00 11.65 -1.76
CA ARG A 119 8.75 12.83 -0.93
C ARG A 119 9.46 14.07 -1.48
N ARG A 120 10.71 13.91 -1.89
CA ARG A 120 11.46 15.02 -2.49
C ARG A 120 10.89 15.43 -3.85
N SER A 121 10.61 14.45 -4.70
CA SER A 121 10.19 14.73 -6.09
C SER A 121 8.76 15.25 -6.20
N ILE A 122 7.85 14.76 -5.38
CA ILE A 122 6.41 15.07 -5.49
C ILE A 122 5.97 16.13 -4.50
N LEU A 123 6.42 16.01 -3.25
CA LEU A 123 5.99 16.90 -2.17
C LEU A 123 6.98 18.01 -1.86
N GLY A 124 8.17 17.99 -2.45
CA GLY A 124 9.24 18.93 -2.15
C GLY A 124 9.76 18.86 -0.71
N LEU A 125 9.51 17.75 -0.01
CA LEU A 125 9.85 17.58 1.38
C LEU A 125 11.20 16.90 1.57
N SER A 126 11.90 17.28 2.66
CA SER A 126 13.05 16.52 3.12
C SER A 126 12.60 15.10 3.52
N PRO A 127 13.45 14.07 3.31
CA PRO A 127 13.14 12.70 3.76
C PRO A 127 12.89 12.60 5.27
N TYR A 128 13.36 13.54 6.05
CA TYR A 128 13.21 13.56 7.51
C TYR A 128 12.06 14.44 8.00
N THR A 129 11.36 15.12 7.11
CA THR A 129 10.22 15.96 7.47
C THR A 129 9.02 15.08 7.82
N LYS A 130 8.48 15.24 9.04
CA LYS A 130 7.21 14.60 9.43
C LYS A 130 6.06 15.35 8.77
N ARG A 131 5.10 14.57 8.33
CA ARG A 131 3.84 15.12 7.81
C ARG A 131 2.95 15.62 8.92
#